data_016f9b977f81a6955ef4787da79ebc61
#
_entry.id   016f9b977f81a6955ef4787da79ebc61
#
_cell.length_a   1.000
_cell.length_b   1.000
_cell.length_c   1.000
_cell.angle_alpha   90.00
_cell.angle_beta   90.00
_cell.angle_gamma   90.00
#
_symmetry.space_group_name_H-M   'P 1'
#
loop_
_entity.id
_entity.type
_entity.pdbx_description
1 polymer ?
#
loop_
_entity_poly.entity_id
_entity_poly.type
_entity_poly.pdbx_seq_one_letter_code
_entity_poly.pdbx_strand_id
1 'polypeptide(L)'
;MQLDRRLRQLFFKTTAVLFIGCFSLGASSQTPHCNKTVYLSFDTGNMSVAEKVAEILKRQDVKATFFLSNEKTFRGDFALDDSWKSYWQERVKEGHHFGSHTYDHVYFVKDGPKGEVFEKPQFGPKAGMTLLYNEAAMCKEIRRVDQRFIELTGQPIEKIWRAPGGKTSPTLIRMGNMCGYEHMGWAGAGFLGDELDSDKHPNDKLLAKASKSIADGDITMAHLGIWSRKEPWAPAVLEQLIVNLKTRGFCFGLLPKSRSNQSK
;
A
#
# COMPACT_ATOMS: atom_id res chain seq x y z
N MET A 1 -60.02 -47.34 71.70
CA MET A 1 -59.24 -47.39 72.93
C MET A 1 -57.77 -47.18 72.56
N GLN A 2 -57.20 -46.15 73.14
CA GLN A 2 -55.74 -45.77 73.17
C GLN A 2 -54.99 -45.63 71.85
N LEU A 3 -54.71 -44.39 71.45
CA LEU A 3 -53.55 -43.51 71.70
C LEU A 3 -52.18 -44.19 71.52
N ASP A 4 -51.40 -43.80 70.52
CA ASP A 4 -50.07 -43.32 70.83
C ASP A 4 -49.59 -42.30 69.82
N ARG A 5 -49.12 -41.15 70.34
CA ARG A 5 -48.48 -40.00 69.62
C ARG A 5 -47.00 -40.31 69.63
N ARG A 6 -46.38 -40.35 68.44
CA ARG A 6 -44.92 -40.12 68.34
C ARG A 6 -44.63 -39.03 67.37
N LEU A 7 -44.11 -37.92 67.89
CA LEU A 7 -43.48 -36.83 67.20
C LEU A 7 -42.37 -37.35 66.27
N ARG A 8 -42.40 -36.96 65.06
CA ARG A 8 -41.18 -36.96 64.17
C ARG A 8 -40.75 -35.54 63.91
N GLN A 9 -39.58 -35.17 64.47
CA GLN A 9 -38.87 -33.96 64.21
C GLN A 9 -38.36 -34.00 62.78
N LEU A 10 -38.76 -33.04 61.91
CA LEU A 10 -38.15 -32.79 60.59
C LEU A 10 -36.91 -31.94 60.80
N PHE A 11 -35.76 -32.53 60.56
CA PHE A 11 -34.53 -31.79 60.39
C PHE A 11 -34.52 -31.10 58.99
N PHE A 12 -34.67 -29.76 58.94
CA PHE A 12 -34.41 -28.98 57.79
C PHE A 12 -32.87 -28.82 57.58
N LYS A 13 -32.31 -29.53 56.61
CA LYS A 13 -30.93 -29.26 56.14
C LYS A 13 -30.97 -28.10 55.19
N THR A 14 -30.52 -26.94 55.63
CA THR A 14 -30.29 -25.77 54.78
C THR A 14 -29.01 -26.01 54.00
N THR A 15 -29.13 -26.29 52.70
CA THR A 15 -27.99 -26.35 51.77
C THR A 15 -27.72 -24.93 51.29
N ALA A 16 -26.63 -24.33 51.76
CA ALA A 16 -26.13 -23.06 51.25
C ALA A 16 -25.50 -23.29 49.86
N VAL A 17 -26.14 -22.81 48.80
CA VAL A 17 -25.60 -22.79 47.45
C VAL A 17 -24.68 -21.56 47.32
N LEU A 18 -23.37 -21.80 47.27
CA LEU A 18 -22.36 -20.78 47.02
C LEU A 18 -22.41 -20.44 45.53
N PHE A 19 -22.96 -19.29 45.12
CA PHE A 19 -22.84 -18.75 43.77
C PHE A 19 -21.44 -18.19 43.60
N ILE A 20 -20.57 -18.94 42.97
CA ILE A 20 -19.29 -18.42 42.46
C ILE A 20 -19.60 -17.62 41.19
N GLY A 21 -19.72 -16.31 41.32
CA GLY A 21 -19.83 -15.38 40.18
C GLY A 21 -18.54 -15.38 39.40
N CYS A 22 -18.52 -16.04 38.23
CA CYS A 22 -17.47 -15.83 37.24
C CYS A 22 -17.51 -14.36 36.73
N PHE A 23 -16.70 -13.52 37.31
CA PHE A 23 -16.38 -12.22 36.71
C PHE A 23 -15.54 -12.46 35.43
N SER A 24 -16.21 -12.49 34.29
CA SER A 24 -15.53 -12.42 33.00
C SER A 24 -14.90 -11.03 32.89
N LEU A 25 -13.60 -10.94 33.12
CA LEU A 25 -12.82 -9.78 32.76
C LEU A 25 -12.86 -9.66 31.21
N GLY A 26 -13.81 -8.91 30.70
CA GLY A 26 -13.85 -8.51 29.33
C GLY A 26 -12.58 -7.69 29.04
N ALA A 27 -11.59 -8.32 28.39
CA ALA A 27 -10.47 -7.59 27.82
C ALA A 27 -11.06 -6.62 26.79
N SER A 28 -11.22 -5.36 27.18
CA SER A 28 -11.53 -4.28 26.27
C SER A 28 -10.35 -4.19 25.30
N SER A 29 -10.53 -4.68 24.09
CA SER A 29 -9.63 -4.44 22.99
C SER A 29 -9.69 -2.95 22.69
N GLN A 30 -8.82 -2.18 23.33
CA GLN A 30 -8.60 -0.80 22.96
C GLN A 30 -8.03 -0.82 21.53
N THR A 31 -8.81 -0.38 20.55
CA THR A 31 -8.29 -0.05 19.24
C THR A 31 -7.08 0.86 19.43
N PRO A 32 -5.91 0.54 18.84
CA PRO A 32 -4.72 1.35 19.01
C PRO A 32 -5.05 2.78 18.58
N HIS A 33 -4.94 3.73 19.50
CA HIS A 33 -5.20 5.13 19.22
C HIS A 33 -4.05 5.64 18.34
N CYS A 34 -4.28 5.70 17.02
CA CYS A 34 -3.31 6.21 16.07
C CYS A 34 -3.24 7.73 16.18
N ASN A 35 -2.09 8.24 16.50
CA ASN A 35 -1.80 9.67 16.52
C ASN A 35 -0.92 10.13 15.34
N LYS A 36 -0.54 9.21 14.50
CA LYS A 36 0.29 9.41 13.30
C LYS A 36 -0.21 8.56 12.15
N THR A 37 -0.06 9.04 10.92
CA THR A 37 -0.43 8.30 9.72
C THR A 37 0.77 8.21 8.78
N VAL A 38 1.01 7.03 8.22
CA VAL A 38 1.94 6.82 7.12
C VAL A 38 1.18 6.23 5.93
N TYR A 39 1.56 6.61 4.72
CA TYR A 39 0.95 6.14 3.48
C TYR A 39 1.91 5.17 2.79
N LEU A 40 1.65 3.87 2.98
CA LEU A 40 2.47 2.82 2.38
C LEU A 40 2.10 2.68 0.91
N SER A 41 3.10 2.80 0.02
CA SER A 41 2.85 2.65 -1.41
C SER A 41 3.93 1.86 -2.13
N PHE A 42 3.51 1.21 -3.22
CA PHE A 42 4.36 0.36 -4.07
C PHE A 42 4.17 0.73 -5.54
N ASP A 43 5.27 0.79 -6.26
CA ASP A 43 5.29 0.84 -7.72
C ASP A 43 5.41 -0.59 -8.26
N THR A 44 4.95 -0.87 -9.48
CA THR A 44 4.89 -2.23 -10.03
C THR A 44 6.24 -2.94 -10.05
N GLY A 45 7.25 -2.40 -10.71
CA GLY A 45 8.53 -3.08 -10.90
C GLY A 45 8.38 -4.45 -11.62
N ASN A 46 9.24 -5.43 -11.29
CA ASN A 46 9.23 -6.74 -11.94
C ASN A 46 8.27 -7.77 -11.33
N MET A 47 7.47 -7.40 -10.36
CA MET A 47 6.45 -8.21 -9.70
C MET A 47 6.97 -9.47 -8.96
N SER A 48 8.27 -9.67 -8.82
CA SER A 48 8.84 -10.92 -8.26
C SER A 48 8.51 -11.15 -6.78
N VAL A 49 8.15 -10.10 -6.05
CA VAL A 49 7.74 -10.19 -4.63
C VAL A 49 6.28 -9.78 -4.40
N ALA A 50 5.51 -9.59 -5.46
CA ALA A 50 4.12 -9.11 -5.39
C ALA A 50 3.23 -9.96 -4.46
N GLU A 51 3.25 -11.28 -4.64
CA GLU A 51 2.48 -12.20 -3.79
C GLU A 51 2.92 -12.12 -2.32
N LYS A 52 4.23 -12.02 -2.08
CA LYS A 52 4.76 -11.90 -0.72
C LYS A 52 4.38 -10.58 -0.05
N VAL A 53 4.40 -9.49 -0.80
CA VAL A 53 3.89 -8.18 -0.33
C VAL A 53 2.42 -8.29 0.06
N ALA A 54 1.60 -8.90 -0.80
CA ALA A 54 0.17 -9.10 -0.55
C ALA A 54 -0.09 -9.92 0.73
N GLU A 55 0.61 -11.05 0.90
CA GLU A 55 0.51 -11.88 2.11
C GLU A 55 0.85 -11.10 3.38
N ILE A 56 1.92 -10.29 3.36
CA ILE A 56 2.34 -9.46 4.50
C ILE A 56 1.28 -8.41 4.82
N LEU A 57 0.81 -7.66 3.81
CA LEU A 57 -0.21 -6.64 4.00
C LEU A 57 -1.49 -7.23 4.61
N LYS A 58 -1.94 -8.38 4.10
CA LYS A 58 -3.11 -9.10 4.62
C LYS A 58 -2.92 -9.56 6.06
N ARG A 59 -1.79 -10.20 6.37
CA ARG A 59 -1.47 -10.69 7.71
C ARG A 59 -1.35 -9.57 8.72
N GLN A 60 -0.84 -8.42 8.30
CA GLN A 60 -0.68 -7.24 9.13
C GLN A 60 -1.93 -6.35 9.17
N ASP A 61 -3.00 -6.71 8.45
CA ASP A 61 -4.20 -5.87 8.28
C ASP A 61 -3.85 -4.42 7.89
N VAL A 62 -3.03 -4.27 6.88
CA VAL A 62 -2.58 -2.97 6.34
C VAL A 62 -3.01 -2.84 4.90
N LYS A 63 -3.59 -1.68 4.56
CA LYS A 63 -3.88 -1.31 3.18
C LYS A 63 -2.77 -0.43 2.64
N ALA A 64 -2.53 -0.52 1.34
CA ALA A 64 -1.51 0.24 0.63
C ALA A 64 -2.06 0.81 -0.68
N THR A 65 -1.31 1.73 -1.27
CA THR A 65 -1.60 2.27 -2.60
C THR A 65 -0.58 1.75 -3.59
N PHE A 66 -1.05 1.20 -4.71
CA PHE A 66 -0.21 0.68 -5.78
C PHE A 66 -0.21 1.63 -6.98
N PHE A 67 0.96 2.03 -7.47
CA PHE A 67 1.12 2.80 -8.69
C PHE A 67 1.51 1.86 -9.82
N LEU A 68 0.64 1.78 -10.83
CA LEU A 68 0.67 0.73 -11.84
C LEU A 68 1.30 1.21 -13.15
N SER A 69 2.17 0.39 -13.68
CA SER A 69 2.77 0.51 -15.01
C SER A 69 2.78 -0.86 -15.69
N ASN A 70 2.78 -0.90 -17.02
CA ASN A 70 2.83 -2.19 -17.74
C ASN A 70 4.28 -2.64 -17.95
N GLU A 71 4.97 -2.84 -16.84
CA GLU A 71 6.37 -3.27 -16.79
C GLU A 71 6.52 -4.76 -17.05
N LYS A 72 7.68 -5.14 -17.62
CA LYS A 72 8.02 -6.55 -17.81
C LYS A 72 8.24 -7.24 -16.48
N THR A 73 7.55 -8.35 -16.26
CA THR A 73 7.63 -9.11 -15.02
C THR A 73 8.70 -10.21 -15.06
N PHE A 74 9.01 -10.77 -13.92
CA PHE A 74 9.92 -11.92 -13.78
C PHE A 74 9.41 -13.18 -14.48
N ARG A 75 8.10 -13.25 -14.79
CA ARG A 75 7.48 -14.34 -15.54
C ARG A 75 7.66 -14.21 -17.06
N GLY A 76 8.16 -13.05 -17.54
CA GLY A 76 8.32 -12.74 -18.94
C GLY A 76 7.12 -12.08 -19.61
N ASP A 77 5.98 -12.00 -18.92
CA ASP A 77 4.79 -11.24 -19.27
C ASP A 77 4.90 -9.80 -18.77
N PHE A 78 3.80 -9.04 -18.80
CA PHE A 78 3.74 -7.66 -18.29
C PHE A 78 2.76 -7.56 -17.12
N ALA A 79 3.02 -6.60 -16.23
CA ALA A 79 2.29 -6.44 -14.97
C ALA A 79 0.78 -6.18 -15.12
N LEU A 80 0.36 -5.67 -16.27
CA LEU A 80 -1.05 -5.46 -16.60
C LEU A 80 -1.58 -6.44 -17.66
N ASP A 81 -0.92 -7.58 -17.89
CA ASP A 81 -1.44 -8.66 -18.74
C ASP A 81 -2.56 -9.43 -18.00
N ASP A 82 -3.36 -10.20 -18.76
CA ASP A 82 -4.44 -11.01 -18.20
C ASP A 82 -3.95 -12.09 -17.23
N SER A 83 -2.68 -12.50 -17.32
CA SER A 83 -2.03 -13.40 -16.38
C SER A 83 -1.97 -12.86 -14.93
N TRP A 84 -2.06 -11.54 -14.76
CA TRP A 84 -2.09 -10.86 -13.45
C TRP A 84 -3.50 -10.44 -13.01
N LYS A 85 -4.53 -10.74 -13.82
CA LYS A 85 -5.92 -10.34 -13.55
C LYS A 85 -6.38 -10.75 -12.15
N SER A 86 -6.20 -12.03 -11.79
CA SER A 86 -6.63 -12.55 -10.48
C SER A 86 -5.90 -11.86 -9.34
N TYR A 87 -4.60 -11.57 -9.49
CA TYR A 87 -3.81 -10.84 -8.50
C TYR A 87 -4.41 -9.46 -8.23
N TRP A 88 -4.69 -8.66 -9.28
CA TRP A 88 -5.23 -7.32 -9.12
C TRP A 88 -6.66 -7.33 -8.58
N GLN A 89 -7.50 -8.28 -9.00
CA GLN A 89 -8.86 -8.45 -8.48
C GLN A 89 -8.87 -8.74 -6.98
N GLU A 90 -7.95 -9.56 -6.49
CA GLU A 90 -7.81 -9.81 -5.05
C GLU A 90 -7.36 -8.55 -4.29
N ARG A 91 -6.42 -7.77 -4.82
CA ARG A 91 -5.99 -6.50 -4.19
C ARG A 91 -7.13 -5.49 -4.13
N VAL A 92 -8.00 -5.42 -5.16
CA VAL A 92 -9.23 -4.61 -5.12
C VAL A 92 -10.17 -5.08 -4.01
N LYS A 93 -10.45 -6.37 -3.91
CA LYS A 93 -11.32 -6.95 -2.86
C LYS A 93 -10.76 -6.70 -1.45
N GLU A 94 -9.46 -6.68 -1.30
CA GLU A 94 -8.78 -6.38 -0.04
C GLU A 94 -8.86 -4.90 0.33
N GLY A 95 -9.34 -4.02 -0.56
CA GLY A 95 -9.53 -2.59 -0.31
C GLY A 95 -8.26 -1.76 -0.42
N HIS A 96 -7.32 -2.17 -1.24
CA HIS A 96 -6.17 -1.36 -1.62
C HIS A 96 -6.58 -0.29 -2.64
N HIS A 97 -5.83 0.81 -2.73
CA HIS A 97 -5.98 1.85 -3.74
C HIS A 97 -4.95 1.70 -4.86
N PHE A 98 -5.28 2.28 -6.02
CA PHE A 98 -4.47 2.18 -7.22
C PHE A 98 -4.32 3.54 -7.88
N GLY A 99 -3.14 3.83 -8.41
CA GLY A 99 -2.84 5.03 -9.18
C GLY A 99 -2.06 4.68 -10.44
N SER A 100 -1.88 5.64 -11.34
CA SER A 100 -1.08 5.45 -12.55
C SER A 100 0.40 5.73 -12.29
N HIS A 101 1.28 4.85 -12.79
CA HIS A 101 2.72 5.09 -12.88
C HIS A 101 3.16 5.29 -14.35
N THR A 102 2.24 5.77 -15.19
CA THR A 102 2.28 5.80 -16.66
C THR A 102 2.35 4.39 -17.27
N TYR A 103 1.69 4.18 -18.41
CA TYR A 103 1.53 2.81 -18.92
C TYR A 103 2.86 2.20 -19.40
N ASP A 104 3.64 2.94 -20.19
CA ASP A 104 4.92 2.49 -20.72
C ASP A 104 6.11 2.87 -19.80
N HIS A 105 5.85 3.18 -18.51
CA HIS A 105 6.84 3.58 -17.50
C HIS A 105 7.74 4.69 -18.03
N VAL A 106 7.16 5.90 -18.23
CA VAL A 106 7.75 6.97 -18.98
C VAL A 106 8.57 7.90 -18.08
N TYR A 107 9.90 7.90 -18.24
CA TYR A 107 10.80 8.78 -17.48
C TYR A 107 10.82 10.19 -18.02
N PHE A 108 10.64 11.17 -17.13
CA PHE A 108 10.88 12.56 -17.41
C PHE A 108 12.38 12.83 -17.68
N VAL A 109 12.68 13.51 -18.79
CA VAL A 109 14.04 13.89 -19.18
C VAL A 109 14.30 15.37 -18.89
N LYS A 110 13.47 16.26 -19.45
CA LYS A 110 13.54 17.71 -19.27
C LYS A 110 12.27 18.39 -19.80
N ASP A 111 12.07 19.64 -19.42
CA ASP A 111 11.06 20.49 -20.05
C ASP A 111 11.39 20.75 -21.53
N GLY A 112 10.35 20.76 -22.36
CA GLY A 112 10.35 21.09 -23.76
C GLY A 112 9.81 22.49 -24.04
N PRO A 113 9.72 22.89 -25.33
CA PRO A 113 9.12 24.15 -25.72
C PRO A 113 7.60 24.15 -25.51
N LYS A 114 6.99 25.32 -25.43
CA LYS A 114 5.53 25.52 -25.43
C LYS A 114 4.75 24.74 -24.35
N GLY A 115 5.40 24.43 -23.23
CA GLY A 115 4.75 23.69 -22.14
C GLY A 115 4.66 22.18 -22.36
N GLU A 116 5.45 21.65 -23.27
CA GLU A 116 5.66 20.22 -23.52
C GLU A 116 6.84 19.71 -22.66
N VAL A 117 7.05 18.39 -22.65
CA VAL A 117 8.14 17.74 -21.91
C VAL A 117 8.81 16.68 -22.79
N PHE A 118 10.12 16.49 -22.62
CA PHE A 118 10.82 15.34 -23.18
C PHE A 118 10.72 14.16 -22.23
N GLU A 119 10.21 13.06 -22.74
CA GLU A 119 9.95 11.83 -22.01
C GLU A 119 10.62 10.63 -22.68
N LYS A 120 10.94 9.60 -21.88
CA LYS A 120 11.58 8.38 -22.36
C LYS A 120 10.84 7.14 -21.84
N PRO A 121 9.96 6.51 -22.65
CA PRO A 121 9.33 5.25 -22.30
C PRO A 121 10.37 4.15 -22.06
N GLN A 122 10.14 3.31 -21.08
CA GLN A 122 11.00 2.16 -20.80
C GLN A 122 10.47 0.88 -21.44
N PHE A 123 9.16 0.83 -21.71
CA PHE A 123 8.48 -0.30 -22.32
C PHE A 123 7.66 0.16 -23.53
N GLY A 124 7.05 -0.80 -24.21
CA GLY A 124 6.24 -0.57 -25.39
C GLY A 124 7.05 -0.29 -26.67
N PRO A 125 6.36 0.04 -27.80
CA PRO A 125 6.99 0.17 -29.12
C PRO A 125 8.03 1.30 -29.22
N LYS A 126 7.98 2.25 -28.32
CA LYS A 126 8.87 3.43 -28.28
C LYS A 126 9.91 3.36 -27.17
N ALA A 127 10.13 2.17 -26.59
CA ALA A 127 11.08 1.98 -25.51
C ALA A 127 12.47 2.52 -25.84
N GLY A 128 13.08 3.27 -24.92
CA GLY A 128 14.41 3.85 -25.05
C GLY A 128 14.50 5.12 -25.88
N MET A 129 13.45 5.54 -26.61
CA MET A 129 13.44 6.76 -27.41
C MET A 129 13.11 7.98 -26.55
N THR A 130 13.84 9.07 -26.72
CA THR A 130 13.47 10.37 -26.13
C THR A 130 12.51 11.08 -27.07
N LEU A 131 11.30 11.34 -26.59
CA LEU A 131 10.19 11.87 -27.38
C LEU A 131 9.63 13.14 -26.74
N LEU A 132 9.11 14.04 -27.56
CA LEU A 132 8.40 15.22 -27.09
C LEU A 132 6.93 14.85 -26.83
N TYR A 133 6.49 15.04 -25.58
CA TYR A 133 5.13 14.80 -25.13
C TYR A 133 4.41 16.13 -24.93
N ASN A 134 3.29 16.30 -25.59
CA ASN A 134 2.29 17.29 -25.24
C ASN A 134 1.32 16.75 -24.20
N GLU A 135 0.38 17.57 -23.73
CA GLU A 135 -0.64 17.19 -22.77
C GLU A 135 -1.42 15.92 -23.19
N ALA A 136 -1.85 15.86 -24.45
CA ALA A 136 -2.62 14.72 -24.95
C ALA A 136 -1.83 13.39 -24.87
N ALA A 137 -0.54 13.43 -25.19
CA ALA A 137 0.34 12.28 -25.09
C ALA A 137 0.53 11.83 -23.62
N MET A 138 0.74 12.77 -22.70
CA MET A 138 0.87 12.49 -21.27
C MET A 138 -0.42 11.95 -20.69
N CYS A 139 -1.57 12.57 -21.03
CA CYS A 139 -2.88 12.08 -20.59
C CYS A 139 -3.16 10.66 -21.10
N LYS A 140 -2.72 10.33 -22.32
CA LYS A 140 -2.84 8.99 -22.86
C LYS A 140 -2.07 7.97 -22.02
N GLU A 141 -0.83 8.26 -21.63
CA GLU A 141 -0.03 7.37 -20.80
C GLU A 141 -0.67 7.11 -19.43
N ILE A 142 -1.16 8.17 -18.78
CA ILE A 142 -1.84 8.04 -17.48
C ILE A 142 -3.14 7.24 -17.62
N ARG A 143 -3.99 7.59 -18.60
CA ARG A 143 -5.33 6.99 -18.76
C ARG A 143 -5.31 5.56 -19.29
N ARG A 144 -4.27 5.16 -20.03
CA ARG A 144 -4.12 3.76 -20.47
C ARG A 144 -4.06 2.81 -19.29
N VAL A 145 -3.42 3.22 -18.18
CA VAL A 145 -3.41 2.43 -16.94
C VAL A 145 -4.83 2.27 -16.39
N ASP A 146 -5.59 3.36 -16.28
CA ASP A 146 -6.99 3.35 -15.81
C ASP A 146 -7.86 2.43 -16.67
N GLN A 147 -7.78 2.59 -17.99
CA GLN A 147 -8.54 1.76 -18.95
C GLN A 147 -8.18 0.27 -18.80
N ARG A 148 -6.89 -0.05 -18.77
CA ARG A 148 -6.45 -1.44 -18.66
C ARG A 148 -6.82 -2.05 -17.31
N PHE A 149 -6.75 -1.28 -16.24
CA PHE A 149 -7.15 -1.75 -14.91
C PHE A 149 -8.65 -2.03 -14.81
N ILE A 150 -9.49 -1.20 -15.46
CA ILE A 150 -10.94 -1.48 -15.59
C ILE A 150 -11.19 -2.80 -16.33
N GLU A 151 -10.47 -3.07 -17.42
CA GLU A 151 -10.59 -4.35 -18.17
C GLU A 151 -10.21 -5.56 -17.28
N LEU A 152 -9.20 -5.42 -16.45
CA LEU A 152 -8.75 -6.48 -15.55
C LEU A 152 -9.66 -6.70 -14.35
N THR A 153 -10.17 -5.61 -13.75
CA THR A 153 -10.78 -5.68 -12.40
C THR A 153 -12.25 -5.26 -12.36
N GLY A 154 -12.72 -4.54 -13.38
CA GLY A 154 -14.04 -3.89 -13.38
C GLY A 154 -14.09 -2.59 -12.55
N GLN A 155 -12.97 -2.14 -11.99
CA GLN A 155 -12.89 -0.93 -11.16
C GLN A 155 -11.89 0.07 -11.74
N PRO A 156 -12.16 1.39 -11.68
CA PRO A 156 -11.19 2.41 -12.05
C PRO A 156 -10.09 2.54 -10.97
N ILE A 157 -8.96 3.14 -11.37
CA ILE A 157 -7.96 3.60 -10.40
C ILE A 157 -8.40 4.94 -9.78
N GLU A 158 -7.76 5.30 -8.66
CA GLU A 158 -7.87 6.64 -8.08
C GLU A 158 -7.32 7.70 -9.05
N LYS A 159 -7.83 8.94 -8.97
CA LYS A 159 -7.36 10.04 -9.81
C LYS A 159 -6.02 10.61 -9.34
N ILE A 160 -5.07 9.70 -9.17
CA ILE A 160 -3.67 9.98 -8.79
C ILE A 160 -2.71 9.31 -9.76
N TRP A 161 -1.52 9.91 -9.87
CA TRP A 161 -0.42 9.34 -10.64
C TRP A 161 0.92 9.63 -9.98
N ARG A 162 1.94 8.88 -10.36
CA ARG A 162 3.33 9.04 -9.91
C ARG A 162 4.26 9.04 -11.11
N ALA A 163 5.18 10.00 -11.15
CA ALA A 163 6.19 10.05 -12.20
C ALA A 163 7.24 8.95 -11.99
N PRO A 164 7.52 8.10 -13.00
CA PRO A 164 8.59 7.12 -12.93
C PRO A 164 9.95 7.72 -12.53
N GLY A 165 10.66 7.05 -11.61
CA GLY A 165 11.92 7.50 -11.05
C GLY A 165 11.85 8.79 -10.21
N GLY A 166 10.66 9.29 -9.92
CA GLY A 166 10.42 10.46 -9.06
C GLY A 166 10.88 11.80 -9.63
N LYS A 167 11.37 11.85 -10.88
CA LYS A 167 11.79 13.08 -11.52
C LYS A 167 10.60 13.84 -12.08
N THR A 168 10.46 15.10 -11.71
CA THR A 168 9.35 15.96 -12.13
C THR A 168 9.81 17.37 -12.46
N SER A 169 8.93 18.11 -13.12
CA SER A 169 9.01 19.57 -13.27
C SER A 169 7.62 20.18 -13.00
N PRO A 170 7.53 21.48 -12.76
CA PRO A 170 6.24 22.17 -12.68
C PRO A 170 5.39 21.96 -13.95
N THR A 171 6.02 21.88 -15.12
CA THR A 171 5.35 21.62 -16.40
C THR A 171 4.72 20.23 -16.41
N LEU A 172 5.48 19.20 -16.07
CA LEU A 172 5.00 17.81 -16.04
C LEU A 172 3.86 17.62 -15.04
N ILE A 173 3.99 18.17 -13.82
CA ILE A 173 2.94 18.10 -12.80
C ILE A 173 1.66 18.79 -13.28
N ARG A 174 1.78 19.97 -13.91
CA ARG A 174 0.62 20.67 -14.49
C ARG A 174 -0.08 19.81 -15.54
N MET A 175 0.67 19.17 -16.43
CA MET A 175 0.10 18.28 -17.46
C MET A 175 -0.70 17.13 -16.81
N GLY A 176 -0.18 16.48 -15.79
CA GLY A 176 -0.92 15.45 -15.03
C GLY A 176 -2.22 15.97 -14.43
N ASN A 177 -2.19 17.17 -13.83
CA ASN A 177 -3.38 17.83 -13.28
C ASN A 177 -4.41 18.16 -14.37
N MET A 178 -3.99 18.60 -15.55
CA MET A 178 -4.89 18.85 -16.69
C MET A 178 -5.53 17.56 -17.20
N CYS A 179 -4.88 16.41 -17.03
CA CYS A 179 -5.47 15.09 -17.28
C CYS A 179 -6.53 14.67 -16.25
N GLY A 180 -6.64 15.40 -15.15
CA GLY A 180 -7.52 15.08 -14.01
C GLY A 180 -6.89 14.14 -12.98
N TYR A 181 -5.56 14.02 -12.94
CA TYR A 181 -4.84 13.17 -11.99
C TYR A 181 -3.84 13.99 -11.16
N GLU A 182 -3.92 13.87 -9.84
CA GLU A 182 -3.01 14.53 -8.90
C GLU A 182 -1.69 13.74 -8.78
N HIS A 183 -0.55 14.44 -8.86
CA HIS A 183 0.76 13.79 -8.69
C HIS A 183 1.03 13.45 -7.22
N MET A 184 1.40 12.18 -6.96
CA MET A 184 1.75 11.66 -5.64
C MET A 184 3.19 11.13 -5.63
N GLY A 185 4.14 11.96 -5.24
CA GLY A 185 5.52 11.54 -4.97
C GLY A 185 5.65 10.80 -3.64
N TRP A 186 6.87 10.72 -3.12
CA TRP A 186 7.15 10.18 -1.79
C TRP A 186 8.00 11.15 -0.98
N ALA A 187 7.98 10.99 0.35
CA ALA A 187 8.82 11.76 1.26
C ALA A 187 10.29 11.33 1.13
N GLY A 188 11.23 12.21 1.45
CA GLY A 188 12.65 11.84 1.45
C GLY A 188 12.97 10.67 2.38
N ALA A 189 12.32 10.60 3.55
CA ALA A 189 12.40 9.48 4.47
C ALA A 189 11.59 8.25 4.00
N GLY A 190 10.65 8.44 3.08
CA GLY A 190 9.78 7.41 2.53
C GLY A 190 10.42 6.58 1.43
N PHE A 191 11.56 6.97 0.88
CA PHE A 191 12.33 6.14 -0.04
C PHE A 191 12.91 4.94 0.72
N LEU A 192 12.35 3.75 0.49
CA LEU A 192 12.67 2.56 1.29
C LEU A 192 13.91 1.80 0.80
N GLY A 193 14.46 2.21 -0.35
CA GLY A 193 15.78 1.75 -0.84
C GLY A 193 15.81 0.35 -1.41
N ASP A 194 14.67 -0.23 -1.74
CA ASP A 194 14.56 -1.58 -2.30
C ASP A 194 15.22 -1.74 -3.68
N GLU A 195 15.47 -0.66 -4.40
CA GLU A 195 16.19 -0.64 -5.69
C GLU A 195 17.72 -0.44 -5.55
N LEU A 196 18.20 -0.15 -4.33
CA LEU A 196 19.61 0.06 -4.08
C LEU A 196 20.39 -1.28 -4.07
N ASP A 197 21.65 -1.22 -4.44
CA ASP A 197 22.55 -2.36 -4.42
C ASP A 197 22.61 -3.04 -3.04
N SER A 198 22.39 -4.36 -2.99
CA SER A 198 22.29 -5.13 -1.74
C SER A 198 23.57 -5.14 -0.93
N ASP A 199 24.74 -5.16 -1.61
CA ASP A 199 26.04 -5.25 -0.95
C ASP A 199 26.40 -3.93 -0.26
N LYS A 200 25.95 -2.79 -0.82
CA LYS A 200 26.18 -1.45 -0.26
C LYS A 200 25.06 -1.01 0.69
N HIS A 201 23.86 -1.52 0.50
CA HIS A 201 22.66 -1.15 1.25
C HIS A 201 21.93 -2.41 1.73
N PRO A 202 22.47 -3.14 2.70
CA PRO A 202 21.87 -4.37 3.22
C PRO A 202 20.51 -4.09 3.89
N ASN A 203 19.63 -5.10 3.87
CA ASN A 203 18.23 -4.96 4.31
C ASN A 203 18.10 -4.50 5.77
N ASP A 204 18.99 -4.93 6.67
CA ASP A 204 18.99 -4.51 8.08
C ASP A 204 19.24 -3.00 8.24
N LYS A 205 20.10 -2.41 7.43
CA LYS A 205 20.38 -0.97 7.42
C LYS A 205 19.22 -0.17 6.86
N LEU A 206 18.58 -0.67 5.79
CA LEU A 206 17.37 -0.05 5.22
C LEU A 206 16.23 -0.08 6.23
N LEU A 207 15.99 -1.23 6.88
CA LEU A 207 14.99 -1.36 7.93
C LEU A 207 15.24 -0.39 9.09
N ALA A 208 16.47 -0.36 9.62
CA ALA A 208 16.81 0.52 10.73
C ALA A 208 16.61 2.01 10.39
N LYS A 209 17.04 2.43 9.17
CA LYS A 209 16.85 3.79 8.69
C LYS A 209 15.36 4.12 8.56
N ALA A 210 14.58 3.32 7.84
CA ALA A 210 13.16 3.57 7.63
C ALA A 210 12.38 3.58 8.96
N SER A 211 12.62 2.60 9.83
CA SER A 211 11.99 2.50 11.14
C SER A 211 12.22 3.74 12.02
N LYS A 212 13.36 4.43 11.86
CA LYS A 212 13.70 5.63 12.64
C LYS A 212 13.20 6.91 12.00
N SER A 213 13.31 7.04 10.67
CA SER A 213 13.21 8.33 9.97
C SER A 213 11.81 8.68 9.49
N ILE A 214 10.94 7.68 9.25
CA ILE A 214 9.56 7.92 8.79
C ILE A 214 8.80 8.76 9.83
N ALA A 215 8.16 9.82 9.36
CA ALA A 215 7.41 10.79 10.13
C ALA A 215 5.90 10.75 9.80
N ASP A 216 5.10 11.44 10.60
CA ASP A 216 3.66 11.59 10.37
C ASP A 216 3.38 12.27 9.02
N GLY A 217 2.47 11.69 8.26
CA GLY A 217 2.08 12.17 6.93
C GLY A 217 3.00 11.74 5.78
N ASP A 218 4.08 11.00 6.05
CA ASP A 218 4.99 10.53 5.00
C ASP A 218 4.33 9.53 4.06
N ILE A 219 4.63 9.68 2.78
CA ILE A 219 4.34 8.69 1.73
C ILE A 219 5.62 7.87 1.53
N THR A 220 5.52 6.55 1.66
CA THR A 220 6.64 5.66 1.38
C THR A 220 6.60 5.14 -0.05
N MET A 221 7.73 4.66 -0.58
CA MET A 221 7.84 4.02 -1.88
C MET A 221 8.78 2.83 -1.82
N ALA A 222 8.32 1.71 -2.34
CA ALA A 222 9.06 0.51 -2.69
C ALA A 222 8.40 -0.11 -3.93
N HIS A 223 8.94 -1.22 -4.44
CA HIS A 223 8.43 -1.88 -5.64
C HIS A 223 7.91 -3.30 -5.31
N LEU A 224 7.06 -3.82 -6.17
CA LEU A 224 6.62 -5.22 -6.12
C LEU A 224 7.68 -6.19 -6.67
N GLY A 225 8.93 -5.75 -6.65
CA GLY A 225 10.12 -6.46 -7.10
C GLY A 225 10.98 -5.60 -8.02
N ILE A 226 12.29 -5.79 -7.95
CA ILE A 226 13.27 -5.00 -8.71
C ILE A 226 14.37 -5.92 -9.27
N TRP A 227 14.86 -5.62 -10.49
CA TRP A 227 15.86 -6.44 -11.15
C TRP A 227 17.27 -6.30 -10.56
N SER A 228 17.59 -5.10 -10.07
CA SER A 228 18.93 -4.74 -9.62
C SER A 228 19.31 -5.31 -8.25
N ARG A 229 18.33 -5.76 -7.44
CA ARG A 229 18.59 -6.20 -6.09
C ARG A 229 18.67 -7.72 -5.99
N LYS A 230 19.78 -8.24 -5.42
CA LYS A 230 20.01 -9.68 -5.22
C LYS A 230 19.15 -10.24 -4.08
N GLU A 231 19.07 -9.53 -2.94
CA GLU A 231 18.26 -9.90 -1.79
C GLU A 231 16.91 -9.18 -1.84
N PRO A 232 15.80 -9.90 -2.01
CA PRO A 232 14.48 -9.27 -2.06
C PRO A 232 14.19 -8.45 -0.80
N TRP A 233 13.87 -7.17 -0.98
CA TRP A 233 13.60 -6.26 0.13
C TRP A 233 12.32 -6.62 0.88
N ALA A 234 11.23 -6.89 0.17
CA ALA A 234 9.91 -7.06 0.76
C ALA A 234 9.84 -8.17 1.83
N PRO A 235 10.30 -9.42 1.57
CA PRO A 235 10.20 -10.46 2.60
C PRO A 235 11.10 -10.18 3.82
N ALA A 236 12.21 -9.46 3.64
CA ALA A 236 13.18 -9.22 4.70
C ALA A 236 12.88 -7.99 5.56
N VAL A 237 12.22 -6.97 4.99
CA VAL A 237 12.10 -5.65 5.63
C VAL A 237 10.65 -5.26 5.89
N LEU A 238 9.73 -5.53 4.96
CA LEU A 238 8.40 -4.94 4.97
C LEU A 238 7.60 -5.26 6.25
N GLU A 239 7.54 -6.52 6.64
CA GLU A 239 6.73 -6.92 7.80
C GLU A 239 7.25 -6.28 9.09
N GLN A 240 8.57 -6.37 9.30
CA GLN A 240 9.18 -5.77 10.49
C GLN A 240 9.08 -4.24 10.50
N LEU A 241 9.14 -3.60 9.33
CA LEU A 241 8.90 -2.16 9.20
C LEU A 241 7.48 -1.79 9.63
N ILE A 242 6.47 -2.54 9.16
CA ILE A 242 5.07 -2.33 9.56
C ILE A 242 4.93 -2.47 11.09
N VAL A 243 5.49 -3.51 11.69
CA VAL A 243 5.44 -3.74 13.14
C VAL A 243 6.11 -2.58 13.89
N ASN A 244 7.30 -2.15 13.45
CA ASN A 244 8.02 -1.05 14.08
C ASN A 244 7.24 0.28 14.00
N LEU A 245 6.58 0.55 12.87
CA LEU A 245 5.77 1.75 12.72
C LEU A 245 4.51 1.70 13.59
N LYS A 246 3.82 0.56 13.64
CA LYS A 246 2.67 0.36 14.56
C LYS A 246 3.08 0.60 16.02
N THR A 247 4.22 0.06 16.44
CA THR A 247 4.76 0.26 17.80
C THR A 247 5.07 1.74 18.09
N ARG A 248 5.42 2.53 17.07
CA ARG A 248 5.62 3.98 17.17
C ARG A 248 4.30 4.78 17.12
N GLY A 249 3.13 4.14 17.08
CA GLY A 249 1.81 4.76 17.06
C GLY A 249 1.34 5.21 15.68
N PHE A 250 1.88 4.61 14.60
CA PHE A 250 1.40 4.86 13.24
C PHE A 250 0.22 3.97 12.87
N CYS A 251 -0.76 4.58 12.19
CA CYS A 251 -1.70 3.89 11.31
C CYS A 251 -1.30 4.05 9.85
N PHE A 252 -1.86 3.21 9.01
CA PHE A 252 -1.60 3.18 7.58
C PHE A 252 -2.79 3.75 6.83
N GLY A 253 -2.57 4.87 6.14
CA GLY A 253 -3.57 5.55 5.32
C GLY A 253 -3.47 5.15 3.84
N LEU A 254 -4.50 5.50 3.08
CA LEU A 254 -4.56 5.33 1.62
C LEU A 254 -4.43 6.67 0.90
N LEU A 255 -3.87 6.66 -0.32
CA LEU A 255 -3.83 7.83 -1.19
C LEU A 255 -5.01 7.80 -2.18
N PRO A 256 -5.57 8.95 -2.58
CA PRO A 256 -5.19 10.29 -2.10
C PRO A 256 -5.46 10.43 -0.60
N LYS A 257 -4.68 11.28 0.06
CA LYS A 257 -4.91 11.57 1.47
C LYS A 257 -6.36 12.02 1.63
N SER A 258 -7.09 11.40 2.54
CA SER A 258 -8.44 11.86 2.89
C SER A 258 -8.38 13.35 3.20
N ARG A 259 -9.16 14.15 2.50
CA ARG A 259 -9.36 15.57 2.85
C ARG A 259 -10.24 15.61 4.09
N SER A 260 -9.70 15.20 5.24
CA SER A 260 -10.37 15.44 6.51
C SER A 260 -10.41 16.95 6.72
N ASN A 261 -11.61 17.52 6.44
CA ASN A 261 -12.06 18.83 6.94
C ASN A 261 -10.96 19.86 7.23
N GLN A 262 -10.35 20.45 6.18
CA GLN A 262 -9.82 21.81 6.30
C GLN A 262 -11.00 22.80 6.17
N SER A 263 -11.90 22.73 7.14
CA SER A 263 -12.89 23.77 7.42
C SER A 263 -12.91 23.96 8.93
N LYS A 264 -11.98 24.78 9.41
CA LYS A 264 -12.15 25.65 10.56
C LYS A 264 -11.22 26.85 10.45
#